data_05dba3b56a973db4b35a5fabf9352c18
#
_entry.id   05dba3b56a973db4b35a5fabf9352c18
#
_cell.length_a   1.000
_cell.length_b   1.000
_cell.length_c   1.000
_cell.angle_alpha   90.00
_cell.angle_beta   90.00
_cell.angle_gamma   90.00
#
_symmetry.space_group_name_H-M   'P 1'
#
loop_
_entity.id
_entity.type
_entity.pdbx_description
1 polymer ?
#
loop_
_entity_poly.entity_id
_entity_poly.type
_entity_poly.pdbx_seq_one_letter_code
_entity_poly.pdbx_strand_id
1 'polypeptide(L)'
;MDVASFERTLRQEGFRQVYPWTDPPHASYPAHTHAVDTAHIVLDGELTLTCGGVTQTYAAGQRAPDVPAGAVHSARMGPTGCRYLIGEK
;
A
#
# COMPACT_ATOMS: atom_id res chain seq x y z
N MET A 1 -17.01 -0.72 -3.35
CA MET A 1 -15.85 -0.55 -2.44
C MET A 1 -16.02 0.75 -1.68
N ASP A 2 -15.93 0.73 -0.36
CA ASP A 2 -16.15 1.90 0.48
C ASP A 2 -14.83 2.42 1.03
N VAL A 3 -14.28 3.47 0.38
CA VAL A 3 -13.01 4.09 0.76
C VAL A 3 -13.10 4.68 2.17
N ALA A 4 -14.22 5.30 2.53
CA ALA A 4 -14.43 5.87 3.86
C ALA A 4 -14.37 4.80 4.96
N SER A 5 -14.87 3.61 4.69
CA SER A 5 -14.79 2.49 5.62
C SER A 5 -13.34 2.02 5.83
N PHE A 6 -12.57 1.93 4.75
CA PHE A 6 -11.15 1.58 4.84
C PHE A 6 -10.37 2.65 5.63
N GLU A 7 -10.66 3.91 5.39
CA GLU A 7 -10.02 5.00 6.12
C GLU A 7 -10.32 4.93 7.61
N ARG A 8 -11.59 4.71 7.99
CA ARG A 8 -11.96 4.56 9.40
C ARG A 8 -11.22 3.39 10.06
N THR A 9 -11.14 2.26 9.37
CA THR A 9 -10.44 1.08 9.88
C THR A 9 -8.97 1.41 10.16
N LEU A 10 -8.28 2.04 9.23
CA LEU A 10 -6.88 2.40 9.41
C LEU A 10 -6.70 3.38 10.57
N ARG A 11 -7.56 4.39 10.69
CA ARG A 11 -7.48 5.35 11.80
C ARG A 11 -7.73 4.68 13.14
N GLN A 12 -8.66 3.74 13.22
CA GLN A 12 -8.92 2.96 14.43
C GLN A 12 -7.72 2.10 14.84
N GLU A 13 -6.92 1.67 13.87
CA GLU A 13 -5.70 0.90 14.12
C GLU A 13 -4.50 1.79 14.51
N GLY A 14 -4.67 3.10 14.52
CA GLY A 14 -3.63 4.04 14.96
C GLY A 14 -2.84 4.68 13.82
N PHE A 15 -3.24 4.49 12.57
CA PHE A 15 -2.63 5.21 11.45
C PHE A 15 -3.10 6.66 11.49
N ARG A 16 -2.18 7.59 11.73
CA ARG A 16 -2.49 9.01 11.90
C ARG A 16 -2.68 9.74 10.59
N GLN A 17 -1.93 9.33 9.56
CA GLN A 17 -2.08 9.87 8.22
C GLN A 17 -2.67 8.78 7.35
N VAL A 18 -3.77 9.10 6.68
CA VAL A 18 -4.45 8.19 5.75
C VAL A 18 -4.84 9.00 4.53
N TYR A 19 -4.34 8.60 3.37
CA TYR A 19 -4.58 9.35 2.13
C TYR A 19 -4.53 8.44 0.91
N PRO A 20 -5.26 8.77 -0.16
CA PRO A 20 -5.18 8.05 -1.43
C PRO A 20 -3.96 8.47 -2.23
N TRP A 21 -3.43 7.55 -2.99
CA TRP A 21 -2.32 7.79 -3.90
C TRP A 21 -2.57 7.08 -5.22
N THR A 22 -2.15 7.68 -6.33
CA THR A 22 -2.30 7.08 -7.66
C THR A 22 -0.95 7.06 -8.35
N ASP A 23 -0.55 5.89 -8.82
CA ASP A 23 0.65 5.69 -9.62
C ASP A 23 0.28 5.26 -11.03
N PRO A 24 1.06 5.72 -12.05
CA PRO A 24 0.81 5.35 -13.43
C PRO A 24 1.14 3.88 -13.70
N PRO A 25 0.73 3.35 -14.88
CA PRO A 25 1.08 1.99 -15.30
C PRO A 25 2.57 1.73 -15.19
N HIS A 26 2.91 0.56 -14.65
CA HIS A 26 4.28 0.07 -14.51
C HIS A 26 5.22 0.92 -13.65
N ALA A 27 4.70 1.89 -12.91
CA ALA A 27 5.51 2.64 -11.94
C ALA A 27 6.17 1.68 -10.96
N SER A 28 7.41 1.94 -10.62
CA SER A 28 8.15 1.08 -9.69
C SER A 28 8.89 1.91 -8.65
N TYR A 29 8.98 1.34 -7.45
CA TYR A 29 9.73 1.89 -6.33
C TYR A 29 10.84 0.89 -5.98
N PRO A 30 12.11 1.27 -6.08
CA PRO A 30 13.21 0.38 -5.70
C PRO A 30 13.18 0.12 -4.19
N ALA A 31 13.97 -0.83 -3.74
CA ALA A 31 14.07 -1.18 -2.33
C ALA A 31 14.37 0.06 -1.48
N HIS A 32 13.55 0.28 -0.45
CA HIS A 32 13.64 1.42 0.46
C HIS A 32 13.03 1.09 1.80
N THR A 33 13.17 2.01 2.77
CA THR A 33 12.59 1.88 4.10
C THR A 33 11.76 3.12 4.42
N HIS A 34 10.81 2.97 5.37
CA HIS A 34 10.08 4.09 5.96
C HIS A 34 10.37 4.18 7.46
N ALA A 35 10.24 5.38 8.01
CA ALA A 35 10.48 5.61 9.43
C ALA A 35 9.33 5.12 10.32
N VAL A 36 8.16 4.87 9.76
CA VAL A 36 6.95 4.46 10.48
C VAL A 36 6.31 3.25 9.81
N ASP A 37 5.44 2.56 10.54
CA ASP A 37 4.64 1.47 9.96
C ASP A 37 3.71 2.04 8.90
N THR A 38 3.57 1.35 7.77
CA THR A 38 2.69 1.75 6.67
C THR A 38 1.72 0.64 6.30
N ALA A 39 0.52 1.03 5.90
CA ALA A 39 -0.51 0.14 5.39
C ALA A 39 -0.89 0.54 3.97
N HIS A 40 -1.29 -0.44 3.17
CA HIS A 40 -1.71 -0.22 1.78
C HIS A 40 -2.96 -1.04 1.49
N ILE A 41 -4.01 -0.38 1.03
CA ILE A 41 -5.25 -1.01 0.59
C ILE A 41 -5.47 -0.61 -0.87
N VAL A 42 -5.54 -1.59 -1.77
CA VAL A 42 -5.71 -1.31 -3.20
C VAL A 42 -7.17 -0.92 -3.47
N LEU A 43 -7.35 0.20 -4.16
CA LEU A 43 -8.67 0.71 -4.54
C LEU A 43 -8.98 0.41 -6.00
N ASP A 44 -7.97 0.43 -6.87
CA ASP A 44 -8.11 0.15 -8.29
C ASP A 44 -6.75 -0.24 -8.87
N GLY A 45 -6.74 -1.14 -9.85
CA GLY A 45 -5.50 -1.62 -10.46
C GLY A 45 -4.82 -2.70 -9.62
N GLU A 46 -3.50 -2.77 -9.71
CA GLU A 46 -2.71 -3.81 -9.05
C GLU A 46 -1.43 -3.25 -8.45
N LEU A 47 -1.11 -3.73 -7.25
CA LEU A 47 0.12 -3.41 -6.53
C LEU A 47 0.87 -4.73 -6.26
N THR A 48 2.10 -4.84 -6.74
CA THR A 48 3.01 -5.93 -6.39
C THR A 48 3.99 -5.44 -5.35
N LEU A 49 3.97 -6.02 -4.17
CA LEU A 49 4.81 -5.64 -3.04
C LEU A 49 5.79 -6.77 -2.74
N THR A 50 7.06 -6.42 -2.57
CA THR A 50 8.11 -7.34 -2.11
C THR A 50 8.60 -6.86 -0.76
N CYS A 51 8.45 -7.70 0.27
CA CYS A 51 8.90 -7.40 1.63
C CYS A 51 9.18 -8.71 2.36
N GLY A 52 10.28 -8.77 3.09
CA GLY A 52 10.64 -9.96 3.86
C GLY A 52 10.85 -11.21 3.01
N GLY A 53 11.31 -11.06 1.77
CA GLY A 53 11.52 -12.16 0.85
C GLY A 53 10.24 -12.68 0.19
N VAL A 54 9.09 -12.04 0.44
CA VAL A 54 7.80 -12.43 -0.14
C VAL A 54 7.40 -11.39 -1.17
N THR A 55 7.08 -11.85 -2.39
CA THR A 55 6.56 -11.02 -3.47
C THR A 55 5.15 -11.46 -3.78
N GLN A 56 4.18 -10.52 -3.71
CA GLN A 56 2.80 -10.84 -4.00
C GLN A 56 2.08 -9.65 -4.61
N THR A 57 1.09 -9.94 -5.47
CA THR A 57 0.26 -8.94 -6.13
C THR A 57 -1.10 -8.83 -5.45
N TYR A 58 -1.53 -7.59 -5.22
CA TYR A 58 -2.80 -7.26 -4.59
C TYR A 58 -3.67 -6.48 -5.57
N ALA A 59 -4.93 -6.85 -5.62
CA ALA A 59 -5.93 -6.25 -6.51
C ALA A 59 -6.94 -5.40 -5.70
N ALA A 60 -7.86 -4.74 -6.41
CA ALA A 60 -8.88 -3.87 -5.80
C ALA A 60 -9.61 -4.55 -4.65
N GLY A 61 -9.72 -3.87 -3.53
CA GLY A 61 -10.36 -4.35 -2.30
C GLY A 61 -9.43 -5.13 -1.38
N GLN A 62 -8.23 -5.46 -1.80
CA GLN A 62 -7.27 -6.22 -0.98
C GLN A 62 -6.34 -5.29 -0.21
N ARG A 63 -6.03 -5.69 1.02
CA ARG A 63 -5.02 -5.04 1.85
C ARG A 63 -3.74 -5.87 1.80
N ALA A 64 -2.63 -5.25 1.42
CA ALA A 64 -1.32 -5.86 1.55
C ALA A 64 -0.95 -5.99 3.04
N PRO A 65 -0.08 -6.92 3.43
CA PRO A 65 0.47 -6.93 4.78
C PRO A 65 1.12 -5.59 5.11
N ASP A 66 0.92 -5.11 6.32
CA ASP A 66 1.54 -3.85 6.76
C ASP A 66 3.05 -3.97 6.70
N VAL A 67 3.71 -2.87 6.29
CA VAL A 67 5.16 -2.81 6.23
C VAL A 67 5.66 -2.18 7.54
N PRO A 68 6.39 -2.92 8.38
CA PRO A 68 6.92 -2.36 9.62
C PRO A 68 7.94 -1.25 9.37
N ALA A 69 8.05 -0.32 10.32
CA ALA A 69 9.10 0.69 10.31
C ALA A 69 10.46 0.03 10.14
N GLY A 70 11.29 0.57 9.24
CA GLY A 70 12.64 0.06 8.99
C GLY A 70 12.72 -1.17 8.09
N ALA A 71 11.60 -1.79 7.73
CA ALA A 71 11.62 -2.96 6.84
C ALA A 71 11.93 -2.53 5.40
N VAL A 72 12.88 -3.23 4.78
CA VAL A 72 13.23 -3.01 3.37
C VAL A 72 12.14 -3.61 2.48
N HIS A 73 11.60 -2.81 1.57
CA HIS A 73 10.55 -3.25 0.66
C HIS A 73 10.64 -2.53 -0.68
N SER A 74 10.07 -3.14 -1.70
CA SER A 74 9.96 -2.57 -3.04
C SER A 74 8.55 -2.81 -3.58
N ALA A 75 8.16 -2.02 -4.58
CA ALA A 75 6.81 -2.11 -5.12
C ALA A 75 6.80 -1.84 -6.63
N ARG A 76 5.81 -2.40 -7.31
CA ARG A 76 5.59 -2.18 -8.74
C ARG A 76 4.09 -2.16 -9.00
N MET A 77 3.65 -1.22 -9.85
CA MET A 77 2.27 -1.11 -10.28
C MET A 77 2.01 -1.99 -11.50
N GLY A 78 0.79 -2.48 -11.63
CA GLY A 78 0.37 -3.28 -12.76
C GLY A 78 0.20 -2.48 -14.06
N PRO A 79 -0.29 -3.15 -15.14
CA PRO A 79 -0.35 -2.56 -16.47
C PRO A 79 -1.37 -1.41 -16.60
N THR A 80 -2.30 -1.27 -15.66
CA THR A 80 -3.26 -0.16 -15.64
C THR A 80 -2.93 0.87 -14.56
N GLY A 81 -1.79 0.74 -13.89
CA GLY A 81 -1.45 1.54 -12.73
C GLY A 81 -2.11 1.03 -11.46
N CYS A 82 -2.11 1.86 -10.44
CA CYS A 82 -2.77 1.50 -9.18
C CYS A 82 -3.18 2.75 -8.43
N ARG A 83 -4.42 2.74 -7.92
CA ARG A 83 -4.87 3.69 -6.92
C ARG A 83 -5.01 2.94 -5.61
N TYR A 84 -4.43 3.45 -4.55
CA TYR A 84 -4.45 2.77 -3.25
C TYR A 84 -4.49 3.76 -2.10
N LEU A 85 -5.02 3.29 -0.97
CA LEU A 85 -5.06 4.06 0.25
C LEU A 85 -3.81 3.75 1.06
N ILE A 86 -3.11 4.78 1.50
CA ILE A 86 -1.90 4.66 2.31
C ILE A 86 -2.24 5.07 3.75
N GLY A 87 -1.80 4.26 4.72
CA GLY A 87 -1.82 4.62 6.12
C GLY A 87 -0.39 4.74 6.64
N GLU A 88 -0.13 5.75 7.45
CA GLU A 88 1.16 5.97 8.11
C GLU A 88 0.94 6.21 9.60
N LYS A 89 1.68 5.50 10.43
CA LYS A 89 1.60 5.65 11.90
C LYS A 89 2.41 6.79 12.47
#